data_f14be81ae9fae840165aa236bdd6b42c
#
_entry.id   f14be81ae9fae840165aa236bdd6b42c
#
_cell.length_a   1.000
_cell.length_b   1.000
_cell.length_c   1.000
_cell.angle_alpha   90.00
_cell.angle_beta   90.00
_cell.angle_gamma   90.00
#
_symmetry.space_group_name_H-M   'P 1'
#
loop_
_entity.id
_entity.type
_entity.pdbx_description
1 polymer ?
#
loop_
_entity_poly.entity_id
_entity_poly.type
_entity_poly.pdbx_seq_one_letter_code
_entity_poly.pdbx_strand_id
1 'polypeptide(L)'
;MNFSQRLIEERNRLNLLQKDFAELAGISIKSQVDYEKGRAPLFTAYLERIAELGVDVQYVLTGRREGGTILTEEDRSLLTLFHRAGPTLRQAAIAVLSAGQAGGTIVGGDYIRASENARVYKRVEGRKTGQKR
;
A
#
# COMPACT_ATOMS: atom_id res chain seq x y z
N MET A 1 19.27 12.06 0.45
CA MET A 1 18.75 12.33 -0.91
C MET A 1 17.55 13.28 -0.81
N ASN A 2 17.63 14.40 -1.45
CA ASN A 2 16.55 15.39 -1.46
C ASN A 2 15.56 15.14 -2.61
N PHE A 3 14.46 15.89 -2.64
CA PHE A 3 13.43 15.72 -3.68
C PHE A 3 13.95 15.90 -5.10
N SER A 4 14.92 16.80 -5.31
CA SER A 4 15.50 17.07 -6.63
C SER A 4 16.26 15.88 -7.19
N GLN A 5 17.00 15.18 -6.35
CA GLN A 5 17.73 13.97 -6.74
C GLN A 5 16.75 12.83 -7.05
N ARG A 6 15.69 12.68 -6.26
CA ARG A 6 14.64 11.69 -6.51
C ARG A 6 13.85 12.00 -7.80
N LEU A 7 13.63 13.27 -8.08
CA LEU A 7 13.02 13.69 -9.35
C LEU A 7 13.87 13.28 -10.57
N ILE A 8 15.18 13.48 -10.48
CA ILE A 8 16.13 13.03 -11.52
C ILE A 8 16.08 11.51 -11.69
N GLU A 9 16.05 10.76 -10.57
CA GLU A 9 15.94 9.29 -10.63
C GLU A 9 14.66 8.84 -11.32
N GLU A 10 13.53 9.45 -11.00
CA GLU A 10 12.24 9.10 -11.61
C GLU A 10 12.23 9.43 -13.12
N ARG A 11 12.77 10.57 -13.51
CA ARG A 11 12.90 10.91 -14.94
C ARG A 11 13.79 9.90 -15.67
N ASN A 12 14.91 9.53 -15.08
CA ASN A 12 15.83 8.54 -15.65
C ASN A 12 15.20 7.15 -15.72
N ARG A 13 14.39 6.79 -14.73
CA ARG A 13 13.63 5.51 -14.74
C ARG A 13 12.66 5.44 -15.93
N LEU A 14 12.10 6.59 -16.31
CA LEU A 14 11.22 6.70 -17.49
C LEU A 14 11.99 6.84 -18.80
N ASN A 15 13.33 6.83 -18.77
CA ASN A 15 14.20 7.03 -19.93
C ASN A 15 13.95 8.34 -20.68
N LEU A 16 13.60 9.41 -19.97
CA LEU A 16 13.31 10.72 -20.55
C LEU A 16 14.48 11.69 -20.34
N LEU A 17 14.82 12.44 -21.40
CA LEU A 17 15.73 13.57 -21.30
C LEU A 17 15.03 14.75 -20.59
N GLN A 18 15.81 15.67 -20.01
CA GLN A 18 15.24 16.86 -19.35
C GLN A 18 14.30 17.64 -20.26
N LYS A 19 14.66 17.77 -21.55
CA LYS A 19 13.86 18.48 -22.54
C LYS A 19 12.50 17.81 -22.77
N ASP A 20 12.51 16.52 -23.01
CA ASP A 20 11.30 15.76 -23.30
C ASP A 20 10.38 15.70 -22.07
N PHE A 21 10.97 15.54 -20.90
CA PHE A 21 10.23 15.53 -19.64
C PHE A 21 9.58 16.89 -19.35
N ALA A 22 10.30 18.00 -19.58
CA ALA A 22 9.78 19.35 -19.44
C ALA A 22 8.60 19.61 -20.40
N GLU A 23 8.74 19.20 -21.67
CA GLU A 23 7.69 19.33 -22.68
C GLU A 23 6.43 18.56 -22.28
N LEU A 24 6.57 17.29 -21.88
CA LEU A 24 5.47 16.46 -21.42
C LEU A 24 4.80 17.00 -20.14
N ALA A 25 5.59 17.57 -19.23
CA ALA A 25 5.10 18.20 -18.02
C ALA A 25 4.52 19.61 -18.25
N GLY A 26 4.62 20.14 -19.48
CA GLY A 26 4.08 21.46 -19.85
C GLY A 26 4.81 22.63 -19.20
N ILE A 27 6.12 22.50 -18.96
CA ILE A 27 6.98 23.55 -18.39
C ILE A 27 8.18 23.83 -19.29
N SER A 28 8.88 24.93 -19.03
CA SER A 28 10.13 25.25 -19.72
C SER A 28 11.27 24.32 -19.28
N ILE A 29 12.26 24.13 -20.17
CA ILE A 29 13.49 23.40 -19.83
C ILE A 29 14.20 24.06 -18.64
N LYS A 30 14.20 25.39 -18.59
CA LYS A 30 14.78 26.14 -17.46
C LYS A 30 14.12 25.79 -16.14
N SER A 31 12.81 25.74 -16.11
CA SER A 31 12.06 25.33 -14.90
C SER A 31 12.41 23.91 -14.48
N GLN A 32 12.50 22.99 -15.43
CA GLN A 32 12.90 21.62 -15.13
C GLN A 32 14.31 21.54 -14.55
N VAL A 33 15.26 22.27 -15.14
CA VAL A 33 16.62 22.35 -14.61
C VAL A 33 16.65 22.93 -13.19
N ASP A 34 15.86 23.97 -12.94
CA ASP A 34 15.80 24.59 -11.61
C ASP A 34 15.17 23.65 -10.57
N TYR A 35 14.17 22.86 -10.92
CA TYR A 35 13.61 21.82 -10.06
C TYR A 35 14.64 20.72 -9.75
N GLU A 36 15.34 20.22 -10.75
CA GLU A 36 16.35 19.16 -10.58
C GLU A 36 17.62 19.65 -9.83
N LYS A 37 17.88 20.95 -9.84
CA LYS A 37 18.95 21.57 -9.04
C LYS A 37 18.50 22.04 -7.66
N GLY A 38 17.23 21.88 -7.33
CA GLY A 38 16.67 22.32 -6.05
C GLY A 38 16.62 23.83 -5.87
N ARG A 39 16.63 24.60 -6.98
CA ARG A 39 16.60 26.06 -6.96
C ARG A 39 15.19 26.65 -6.86
N ALA A 40 14.18 25.84 -7.15
CA ALA A 40 12.80 26.24 -7.11
C ALA A 40 11.93 25.18 -6.40
N PRO A 41 10.88 25.61 -5.67
CA PRO A 41 9.93 24.68 -5.07
C PRO A 41 9.09 24.01 -6.15
N LEU A 42 8.66 22.77 -5.89
CA LEU A 42 7.73 22.07 -6.78
C LEU A 42 6.30 22.56 -6.54
N PHE A 43 5.61 22.87 -7.63
CA PHE A 43 4.20 23.27 -7.58
C PHE A 43 3.28 22.07 -7.77
N THR A 44 2.13 22.09 -7.12
CA THR A 44 1.12 21.03 -7.17
C THR A 44 0.72 20.69 -8.62
N ALA A 45 0.47 21.69 -9.46
CA ALA A 45 0.12 21.46 -10.85
C ALA A 45 1.20 20.72 -11.66
N TYR A 46 2.46 20.95 -11.34
CA TYR A 46 3.57 20.20 -11.93
C TYR A 46 3.55 18.75 -11.45
N LEU A 47 3.37 18.53 -10.15
CA LEU A 47 3.30 17.19 -9.57
C LEU A 47 2.16 16.35 -10.17
N GLU A 48 0.99 16.95 -10.37
CA GLU A 48 -0.14 16.29 -11.02
C GLU A 48 0.23 15.81 -12.44
N ARG A 49 0.85 16.67 -13.23
CA ARG A 49 1.25 16.33 -14.60
C ARG A 49 2.30 15.24 -14.67
N ILE A 50 3.32 15.29 -13.82
CA ILE A 50 4.35 14.25 -13.82
C ILE A 50 3.84 12.92 -13.27
N ALA A 51 2.83 12.93 -12.39
CA ALA A 51 2.15 11.72 -11.95
C ALA A 51 1.47 11.00 -13.13
N GLU A 52 0.82 11.74 -14.03
CA GLU A 52 0.22 11.19 -15.26
C GLU A 52 1.27 10.55 -16.20
N LEU A 53 2.52 11.02 -16.16
CA LEU A 53 3.64 10.43 -16.90
C LEU A 53 4.17 9.13 -16.27
N GLY A 54 3.68 8.75 -15.10
CA GLY A 54 4.10 7.56 -14.37
C GLY A 54 5.22 7.80 -13.35
N VAL A 55 5.46 9.06 -12.96
CA VAL A 55 6.36 9.41 -11.87
C VAL A 55 5.76 9.01 -10.54
N ASP A 56 6.53 8.35 -9.69
CA ASP A 56 6.16 8.11 -8.29
C ASP A 56 6.32 9.40 -7.49
N VAL A 57 5.28 10.23 -7.49
CA VAL A 57 5.26 11.53 -6.81
C VAL A 57 5.44 11.37 -5.30
N GLN A 58 4.88 10.33 -4.71
CA GLN A 58 5.06 10.04 -3.29
C GLN A 58 6.54 9.79 -2.97
N TYR A 59 7.22 9.01 -3.79
CA TYR A 59 8.66 8.80 -3.65
C TYR A 59 9.43 10.10 -3.81
N VAL A 60 9.12 10.91 -4.81
CA VAL A 60 9.79 12.21 -5.02
C VAL A 60 9.68 13.08 -3.78
N LEU A 61 8.51 13.17 -3.16
CA LEU A 61 8.27 14.02 -2.00
C LEU A 61 8.82 13.45 -0.69
N THR A 62 8.61 12.17 -0.44
CA THR A 62 8.85 11.56 0.88
C THR A 62 10.11 10.72 0.96
N GLY A 63 10.66 10.29 -0.19
CA GLY A 63 11.74 9.32 -0.28
C GLY A 63 11.31 7.88 0.01
N ARG A 64 10.03 7.64 0.19
CA ARG A 64 9.47 6.31 0.42
C ARG A 64 8.72 5.86 -0.82
N ARG A 65 9.15 4.75 -1.41
CA ARG A 65 8.33 4.03 -2.37
C ARG A 65 7.34 3.21 -1.57
N GLU A 66 6.07 3.39 -1.81
CA GLU A 66 5.13 2.35 -1.43
C GLU A 66 5.55 1.12 -2.24
N GLY A 67 5.91 0.06 -1.53
CA GLY A 67 6.20 -1.21 -2.16
C GLY A 67 5.00 -1.55 -3.02
N GLY A 68 5.17 -1.47 -4.34
CA GLY A 68 4.09 -1.51 -5.30
C GLY A 68 3.44 -2.90 -5.37
N THR A 69 2.86 -3.35 -4.28
CA THR A 69 1.88 -4.41 -4.31
C THR A 69 0.62 -3.79 -4.88
N ILE A 70 0.37 -4.05 -6.15
CA ILE A 70 -0.93 -3.75 -6.74
C ILE A 70 -1.95 -4.53 -5.91
N LEU A 71 -2.71 -3.82 -5.11
CA LEU A 71 -3.77 -4.41 -4.31
C LEU A 71 -4.79 -5.06 -5.26
N THR A 72 -4.99 -6.35 -5.08
CA THR A 72 -6.06 -7.08 -5.76
C THR A 72 -7.42 -6.63 -5.22
N GLU A 73 -8.50 -7.04 -5.88
CA GLU A 73 -9.85 -6.76 -5.37
C GLU A 73 -10.11 -7.45 -4.02
N GLU A 74 -9.51 -8.63 -3.81
CA GLU A 74 -9.56 -9.35 -2.55
C GLU A 74 -8.84 -8.58 -1.42
N ASP A 75 -7.65 -8.03 -1.71
CA ASP A 75 -6.90 -7.19 -0.76
C ASP A 75 -7.70 -5.96 -0.34
N ARG A 76 -8.33 -5.28 -1.30
CA ARG A 76 -9.17 -4.10 -1.03
C ARG A 76 -10.39 -4.44 -0.18
N SER A 77 -11.05 -5.55 -0.49
CA SER A 77 -12.19 -6.05 0.27
C SER A 77 -11.79 -6.39 1.70
N LEU A 78 -10.66 -7.10 1.88
CA LEU A 78 -10.12 -7.45 3.20
C LEU A 78 -9.80 -6.20 4.01
N LEU A 79 -9.10 -5.23 3.43
CA LEU A 79 -8.78 -3.97 4.08
C LEU A 79 -10.03 -3.18 4.48
N THR A 80 -11.04 -3.15 3.63
CA THR A 80 -12.31 -2.49 3.92
C THR A 80 -13.02 -3.12 5.11
N LEU A 81 -13.10 -4.44 5.14
CA LEU A 81 -13.70 -5.18 6.26
C LEU A 81 -12.91 -4.98 7.55
N PHE A 82 -11.58 -5.02 7.46
CA PHE A 82 -10.71 -4.81 8.61
C PHE A 82 -10.89 -3.41 9.20
N HIS A 83 -10.97 -2.37 8.36
CA HIS A 83 -11.16 -1.00 8.83
C HIS A 83 -12.54 -0.75 9.45
N ARG A 84 -13.57 -1.46 8.98
CA ARG A 84 -14.93 -1.39 9.55
C ARG A 84 -15.07 -2.19 10.84
N ALA A 85 -14.22 -3.17 11.08
CA ALA A 85 -14.27 -4.03 12.25
C ALA A 85 -13.90 -3.26 13.54
N GLY A 86 -14.51 -3.62 14.64
CA GLY A 86 -14.14 -3.15 15.98
C GLY A 86 -12.77 -3.69 16.42
N PRO A 87 -12.16 -3.09 17.47
CA PRO A 87 -10.81 -3.45 17.92
C PRO A 87 -10.63 -4.94 18.20
N THR A 88 -11.59 -5.56 18.84
CA THR A 88 -11.56 -7.02 19.18
C THR A 88 -11.49 -7.89 17.93
N LEU A 89 -12.29 -7.58 16.91
CA LEU A 89 -12.30 -8.34 15.67
C LEU A 89 -11.01 -8.13 14.86
N ARG A 90 -10.44 -6.91 14.88
CA ARG A 90 -9.15 -6.65 14.25
C ARG A 90 -8.04 -7.47 14.88
N GLN A 91 -8.00 -7.53 16.21
CA GLN A 91 -7.02 -8.35 16.93
C GLN A 91 -7.19 -9.85 16.64
N ALA A 92 -8.42 -10.33 16.58
CA ALA A 92 -8.70 -11.71 16.21
C ALA A 92 -8.24 -12.02 14.77
N ALA A 93 -8.50 -11.14 13.82
CA ALA A 93 -8.05 -11.28 12.44
C ALA A 93 -6.52 -11.32 12.34
N ILE A 94 -5.82 -10.43 13.04
CA ILE A 94 -4.36 -10.40 13.08
C ILE A 94 -3.82 -11.70 13.68
N ALA A 95 -4.42 -12.20 14.76
CA ALA A 95 -3.99 -13.44 15.40
C ALA A 95 -4.12 -14.64 14.47
N VAL A 96 -5.24 -14.75 13.75
CA VAL A 96 -5.47 -15.83 12.76
C VAL A 96 -4.46 -15.77 11.63
N LEU A 97 -4.24 -14.60 11.04
CA LEU A 97 -3.29 -14.42 9.94
C LEU A 97 -1.84 -14.67 10.38
N SER A 98 -1.48 -14.26 11.61
CA SER A 98 -0.14 -14.51 12.17
C SER A 98 0.09 -16.00 12.46
N ALA A 99 -0.92 -16.72 12.89
CA ALA A 99 -0.82 -18.18 13.12
C ALA A 99 -0.55 -18.94 11.81
N GLY A 100 -1.07 -18.47 10.68
CA GLY A 100 -0.80 -19.04 9.37
C GLY A 100 0.66 -18.92 8.92
N GLN A 101 1.39 -17.92 9.40
CA GLN A 101 2.82 -17.75 9.09
C GLN A 101 3.72 -18.72 9.85
N ALA A 102 3.30 -19.25 10.97
CA ALA A 102 4.05 -20.20 11.80
C ALA A 102 4.02 -21.65 11.25
N GLY A 103 3.62 -21.85 9.99
CA GLY A 103 3.57 -23.18 9.36
C GLY A 103 2.40 -24.04 9.78
N GLY A 104 1.41 -23.45 10.45
CA GLY A 104 0.17 -24.13 10.80
C GLY A 104 -0.75 -24.24 9.59
N THR A 105 -1.00 -25.45 9.14
CA THR A 105 -2.10 -25.71 8.21
C THR A 105 -3.41 -25.43 8.94
N ILE A 106 -4.16 -24.45 8.45
CA ILE A 106 -5.50 -24.18 8.96
C ILE A 106 -6.40 -25.28 8.41
N VAL A 107 -6.54 -26.35 9.17
CA VAL A 107 -7.51 -27.41 8.88
C VAL A 107 -8.68 -27.20 9.82
N GLY A 108 -9.81 -26.83 9.26
CA GLY A 108 -11.13 -26.74 9.87
C GLY A 108 -11.21 -26.66 11.41
N GLY A 109 -11.14 -25.45 11.97
CA GLY A 109 -11.41 -25.20 13.38
C GLY A 109 -10.20 -25.22 14.33
N ASP A 110 -9.03 -25.73 13.94
CA ASP A 110 -7.85 -25.82 14.82
C ASP A 110 -7.06 -24.49 14.96
N TYR A 111 -7.31 -23.52 14.09
CA TYR A 111 -6.73 -22.18 14.20
C TYR A 111 -7.20 -21.40 15.45
N ILE A 112 -8.18 -21.92 16.15
CA ILE A 112 -8.79 -21.31 17.34
C ILE A 112 -7.95 -21.50 18.60
N ARG A 113 -6.87 -22.27 18.54
CA ARG A 113 -6.01 -22.52 19.72
C ARG A 113 -5.06 -21.37 20.07
N ALA A 114 -4.94 -20.37 19.22
CA ALA A 114 -3.91 -19.33 19.36
C ALA A 114 -4.30 -18.11 20.21
N SER A 115 -5.58 -17.94 20.60
CA SER A 115 -5.99 -16.83 21.48
C SER A 115 -7.22 -17.17 22.32
N GLU A 116 -7.29 -16.59 23.51
CA GLU A 116 -8.45 -16.79 24.42
C GLU A 116 -9.79 -16.36 23.81
N ASN A 117 -9.77 -15.38 22.91
CA ASN A 117 -10.97 -14.89 22.22
C ASN A 117 -11.54 -15.89 21.20
N ALA A 118 -10.76 -16.84 20.77
CA ALA A 118 -11.16 -17.87 19.84
C ALA A 118 -12.06 -18.94 20.47
N ARG A 119 -12.14 -19.02 21.80
CA ARG A 119 -13.06 -19.92 22.52
C ARG A 119 -14.52 -19.64 22.18
N VAL A 120 -14.87 -18.40 21.83
CA VAL A 120 -16.23 -17.99 21.46
C VAL A 120 -16.68 -18.65 20.15
N TYR A 121 -15.82 -18.77 19.16
CA TYR A 121 -16.15 -19.38 17.85
C TYR A 121 -16.37 -20.89 17.96
N LYS A 122 -15.56 -21.57 18.75
CA LYS A 122 -15.71 -23.02 18.98
C LYS A 122 -17.05 -23.37 19.63
N ARG A 123 -17.58 -22.46 20.46
CA ARG A 123 -18.89 -22.64 21.14
C ARG A 123 -20.06 -22.53 20.15
N VAL A 124 -19.93 -21.69 19.10
CA VAL A 124 -20.97 -21.52 18.07
C VAL A 124 -21.03 -22.72 17.15
N GLU A 125 -19.89 -23.29 16.75
CA GLU A 125 -19.84 -24.48 15.90
C GLU A 125 -20.36 -25.73 16.61
N GLY A 126 -20.07 -25.89 17.90
CA GLY A 126 -20.59 -26.98 18.72
C GLY A 126 -22.12 -26.99 18.83
N ARG A 127 -22.77 -25.83 18.71
CA ARG A 127 -24.24 -25.75 18.72
C ARG A 127 -24.87 -26.12 17.39
N LYS A 128 -24.15 -25.93 16.25
CA LYS A 128 -24.67 -26.29 14.92
C LYS A 128 -24.67 -27.80 14.65
N THR A 129 -23.76 -28.55 15.29
CA THR A 129 -23.69 -30.00 15.14
C THR A 129 -24.71 -30.74 16.03
N GLY A 130 -25.29 -30.08 17.02
CA GLY A 130 -26.32 -30.65 17.89
C GLY A 130 -27.76 -30.62 17.34
N GLN A 131 -28.00 -29.98 16.19
CA GLN A 131 -29.34 -29.80 15.63
C GLN A 131 -29.67 -30.74 14.46
N LYS A 132 -28.82 -31.70 14.13
CA LYS A 132 -29.16 -32.76 13.17
C LYS A 132 -29.45 -34.08 13.89
N ARG A 133 -30.51 -34.08 14.59
CA ARG A 133 -31.25 -35.34 14.95
C ARG A 133 -32.72 -35.10 14.88
#